data_6a09bdbe3be399fe7b14714ee85b0be0
#
_entry.id   6a09bdbe3be399fe7b14714ee85b0be0
#
_cell.length_a   1.000
_cell.length_b   1.000
_cell.length_c   1.000
_cell.angle_alpha   90.00
_cell.angle_beta   90.00
_cell.angle_gamma   90.00
#
_symmetry.space_group_name_H-M   'P 1'
#
loop_
_entity.id
_entity.type
_entity.pdbx_description
1 polymer ?
#
loop_
_entity_poly.entity_id
_entity_poly.type
_entity_poly.pdbx_seq_one_letter_code
_entity_poly.pdbx_strand_id
1 'polypeptide(L)'
;MESRKSISWTGSNSMKFMLASLFLLVLGTLAWASSDPWKAKPYQQWDANDIKRIFAESPWCKTVEIDATWKGAGSKYEMSDDGGMALKTGQGSAGAGDAPAGKAIFVVRWVSARTIREAGVRHSVLEGQIKPEDAEKEVAKVPDAYQIFVGGRDLTPFASADDKTLQASAFLTAKKTKQKISPVKAQVMRGPDGKLTGVVFVFPKKTDSGEPTVGTDEKSVEFTCSVSKAKILTTFEISKMEDSQGRDL
;
A
#
# COMPACT_ATOMS: atom_id res chain seq x y z
N MET A 1 24.19 64.57 -53.96
CA MET A 1 23.04 64.73 -53.03
C MET A 1 22.57 63.34 -52.67
N GLU A 2 23.22 62.74 -51.66
CA GLU A 2 22.98 61.35 -51.25
C GLU A 2 22.15 61.34 -49.96
N SER A 3 20.99 60.68 -50.06
CA SER A 3 20.06 60.49 -48.96
C SER A 3 20.45 59.24 -48.18
N ARG A 4 20.90 59.39 -46.92
CA ARG A 4 21.15 58.28 -45.98
C ARG A 4 19.82 57.86 -45.38
N LYS A 5 19.42 56.60 -45.62
CA LYS A 5 18.34 55.93 -44.90
C LYS A 5 18.89 55.39 -43.55
N SER A 6 18.32 55.84 -42.47
CA SER A 6 18.55 55.28 -41.15
C SER A 6 17.72 54.03 -40.94
N ILE A 7 18.37 52.91 -40.60
CA ILE A 7 17.72 51.67 -40.24
C ILE A 7 17.55 51.67 -38.71
N SER A 8 16.30 51.75 -38.24
CA SER A 8 15.97 51.59 -36.83
C SER A 8 15.86 50.11 -36.45
N TRP A 9 16.67 49.67 -35.49
CA TRP A 9 16.62 48.33 -34.90
C TRP A 9 15.53 48.28 -33.80
N THR A 10 14.41 47.65 -34.08
CA THR A 10 13.41 47.27 -33.07
C THR A 10 13.46 45.77 -32.83
N GLY A 11 14.46 45.34 -32.03
CA GLY A 11 14.68 43.93 -31.80
C GLY A 11 14.92 43.54 -30.34
N SER A 12 14.16 44.09 -29.36
CA SER A 12 14.41 43.78 -27.95
C SER A 12 13.24 43.16 -27.16
N ASN A 13 12.03 43.14 -27.72
CA ASN A 13 10.89 42.65 -26.94
C ASN A 13 10.54 41.15 -27.21
N SER A 14 10.94 40.62 -28.35
CA SER A 14 10.63 39.23 -28.74
C SER A 14 11.36 38.21 -27.88
N MET A 15 12.60 38.49 -27.47
CA MET A 15 13.44 37.58 -26.68
C MET A 15 13.01 37.47 -25.22
N LYS A 16 12.40 38.51 -24.67
CA LYS A 16 11.87 38.54 -23.29
C LYS A 16 10.60 37.66 -23.15
N PHE A 17 9.76 37.63 -24.16
CA PHE A 17 8.57 36.78 -24.19
C PHE A 17 8.91 35.29 -24.37
N MET A 18 9.97 34.97 -25.13
CA MET A 18 10.42 33.59 -25.32
C MET A 18 11.01 32.99 -24.03
N LEU A 19 11.77 33.77 -23.26
CA LEU A 19 12.33 33.36 -21.97
C LEU A 19 11.25 33.19 -20.90
N ALA A 20 10.21 34.04 -20.88
CA ALA A 20 9.09 33.94 -19.95
C ALA A 20 8.23 32.69 -20.21
N SER A 21 8.01 32.34 -21.49
CA SER A 21 7.25 31.12 -21.87
C SER A 21 8.00 29.83 -21.51
N LEU A 22 9.34 29.81 -21.64
CA LEU A 22 10.15 28.66 -21.28
C LEU A 22 10.19 28.44 -19.76
N PHE A 23 10.18 29.52 -18.96
CA PHE A 23 10.17 29.44 -17.50
C PHE A 23 8.82 28.94 -16.94
N LEU A 24 7.70 29.28 -17.58
CA LEU A 24 6.36 28.78 -17.23
C LEU A 24 6.19 27.29 -17.53
N LEU A 25 6.81 26.78 -18.60
CA LEU A 25 6.79 25.36 -18.94
C LEU A 25 7.61 24.51 -17.97
N VAL A 26 8.72 25.03 -17.43
CA VAL A 26 9.56 24.32 -16.46
C VAL A 26 8.91 24.27 -15.06
N LEU A 27 8.15 25.30 -14.68
CA LEU A 27 7.41 25.31 -13.41
C LEU A 27 6.23 24.32 -13.38
N GLY A 28 5.63 24.02 -14.53
CA GLY A 28 4.54 23.06 -14.65
C GLY A 28 4.97 21.60 -14.43
N THR A 29 6.24 21.26 -14.64
CA THR A 29 6.74 19.88 -14.50
C THR A 29 7.22 19.53 -13.09
N LEU A 30 7.47 20.51 -12.24
CA LEU A 30 7.93 20.31 -10.86
C LEU A 30 6.79 19.97 -9.88
N ALA A 31 5.54 20.24 -10.23
CA ALA A 31 4.38 19.98 -9.37
C ALA A 31 3.92 18.50 -9.38
N TRP A 32 4.42 17.67 -10.27
CA TRP A 32 4.00 16.26 -10.41
C TRP A 32 4.82 15.27 -9.57
N ALA A 33 5.94 15.70 -9.00
CA ALA A 33 6.87 14.80 -8.30
C ALA A 33 6.44 14.43 -6.87
N SER A 34 5.33 14.95 -6.36
CA SER A 34 4.94 14.80 -4.95
C SER A 34 3.48 14.39 -4.72
N SER A 35 2.70 14.18 -5.78
CA SER A 35 1.31 13.77 -5.62
C SER A 35 1.19 12.26 -5.38
N ASP A 36 0.23 11.87 -4.55
CA ASP A 36 -0.11 10.49 -4.28
C ASP A 36 -0.56 9.80 -5.58
N PRO A 37 0.11 8.73 -6.05
CA PRO A 37 -0.19 8.12 -7.34
C PRO A 37 -1.65 7.66 -7.46
N TRP A 38 -2.25 7.21 -6.35
CA TRP A 38 -3.65 6.77 -6.30
C TRP A 38 -4.69 7.88 -6.44
N LYS A 39 -4.27 9.15 -6.37
CA LYS A 39 -5.12 10.33 -6.62
C LYS A 39 -4.80 11.01 -7.95
N ALA A 40 -3.55 10.90 -8.39
CA ALA A 40 -3.03 11.70 -9.49
C ALA A 40 -3.25 11.07 -10.86
N LYS A 41 -3.28 9.75 -10.97
CA LYS A 41 -3.35 9.04 -12.25
C LYS A 41 -4.07 7.68 -12.13
N PRO A 42 -4.69 7.20 -13.22
CA PRO A 42 -5.34 5.89 -13.23
C PRO A 42 -4.32 4.77 -13.07
N TYR A 43 -4.73 3.64 -12.51
CA TYR A 43 -3.84 2.51 -12.17
C TYR A 43 -3.09 1.93 -13.38
N GLN A 44 -3.68 2.00 -14.58
CA GLN A 44 -3.03 1.53 -15.81
C GLN A 44 -1.73 2.30 -16.12
N GLN A 45 -1.58 3.51 -15.59
CA GLN A 45 -0.40 4.37 -15.75
C GLN A 45 0.60 4.26 -14.61
N TRP A 46 0.31 3.46 -13.57
CA TRP A 46 1.26 3.27 -12.47
C TRP A 46 2.47 2.48 -12.94
N ASP A 47 3.63 3.00 -12.62
CA ASP A 47 4.90 2.30 -12.82
C ASP A 47 5.32 1.51 -11.56
N ALA A 48 6.46 0.84 -11.61
CA ALA A 48 6.97 0.05 -10.49
C ALA A 48 7.21 0.90 -9.22
N ASN A 49 7.62 2.16 -9.37
CA ASN A 49 7.84 3.06 -8.23
C ASN A 49 6.52 3.48 -7.59
N ASP A 50 5.49 3.75 -8.41
CA ASP A 50 4.15 4.05 -7.89
C ASP A 50 3.59 2.88 -7.09
N ILE A 51 3.71 1.66 -7.62
CA ILE A 51 3.26 0.44 -6.96
C ILE A 51 4.01 0.23 -5.65
N LYS A 52 5.32 0.42 -5.65
CA LYS A 52 6.14 0.36 -4.43
C LYS A 52 5.68 1.35 -3.37
N ARG A 53 5.42 2.61 -3.76
CA ARG A 53 4.87 3.63 -2.85
C ARG A 53 3.50 3.25 -2.32
N ILE A 54 2.60 2.73 -3.17
CA ILE A 54 1.27 2.28 -2.75
C ILE A 54 1.39 1.16 -1.70
N PHE A 55 2.28 0.19 -1.91
CA PHE A 55 2.44 -0.95 -0.99
C PHE A 55 3.25 -0.65 0.27
N ALA A 56 3.98 0.46 0.33
CA ALA A 56 4.83 0.81 1.48
C ALA A 56 4.35 2.05 2.26
N GLU A 57 3.84 3.08 1.56
CA GLU A 57 3.65 4.41 2.12
C GLU A 57 2.19 4.89 2.11
N SER A 58 1.30 4.15 1.46
CA SER A 58 -0.11 4.56 1.34
C SER A 58 -0.89 4.43 2.67
N PRO A 59 -2.04 5.12 2.80
CA PRO A 59 -2.90 5.00 3.97
C PRO A 59 -3.37 3.56 4.25
N TRP A 60 -3.43 2.71 3.24
CA TRP A 60 -3.85 1.29 3.33
C TRP A 60 -2.75 0.35 3.83
N CYS A 61 -1.52 0.84 3.95
CA CYS A 61 -0.37 0.04 4.38
C CYS A 61 0.25 0.61 5.66
N LYS A 62 0.60 -0.27 6.58
CA LYS A 62 1.24 0.07 7.85
C LYS A 62 2.39 -0.89 8.12
N THR A 63 3.52 -0.34 8.53
CA THR A 63 4.63 -1.10 9.05
C THR A 63 4.60 -1.03 10.57
N VAL A 64 4.67 -2.18 11.23
CA VAL A 64 4.61 -2.31 12.69
C VAL A 64 5.86 -3.03 13.17
N GLU A 65 6.65 -2.36 13.99
CA GLU A 65 7.78 -2.95 14.69
C GLU A 65 7.35 -3.36 16.09
N ILE A 66 7.67 -4.58 16.50
CA ILE A 66 7.40 -5.08 17.85
C ILE A 66 8.63 -5.73 18.46
N ASP A 67 8.66 -5.83 19.79
CA ASP A 67 9.66 -6.63 20.48
C ASP A 67 9.42 -8.11 20.19
N ALA A 68 10.46 -8.78 19.73
CA ALA A 68 10.42 -10.19 19.39
C ALA A 68 11.15 -11.01 20.46
N THR A 69 10.36 -11.73 21.25
CA THR A 69 10.86 -12.55 22.38
C THR A 69 10.87 -14.05 22.06
N TRP A 70 10.58 -14.44 20.80
CA TRP A 70 10.67 -15.82 20.35
C TRP A 70 12.02 -16.14 19.71
N LYS A 71 12.36 -17.42 19.67
CA LYS A 71 13.63 -17.88 19.11
C LYS A 71 13.65 -17.66 17.59
N GLY A 72 14.72 -17.04 17.07
CA GLY A 72 14.88 -16.74 15.65
C GLY A 72 14.46 -15.32 15.24
N ALA A 73 13.98 -14.51 16.18
CA ALA A 73 13.65 -13.11 15.91
C ALA A 73 14.90 -12.28 15.55
N GLY A 74 14.76 -11.40 14.59
CA GLY A 74 15.82 -10.44 14.22
C GLY A 74 16.75 -10.89 13.10
N SER A 75 16.38 -11.86 12.26
CA SER A 75 17.14 -12.18 11.04
C SER A 75 16.90 -11.15 9.93
N LYS A 76 17.95 -10.85 9.15
CA LYS A 76 18.00 -9.78 8.12
C LYS A 76 16.84 -9.77 7.13
N TYR A 77 16.31 -8.57 6.84
CA TYR A 77 15.20 -8.35 5.91
C TYR A 77 15.67 -7.79 4.57
N GLU A 78 15.17 -8.37 3.49
CA GLU A 78 15.10 -7.71 2.18
C GLU A 78 13.63 -7.57 1.80
N MET A 79 13.19 -6.33 1.56
CA MET A 79 11.93 -6.07 0.90
C MET A 79 12.16 -6.26 -0.59
N SER A 80 11.46 -7.18 -1.24
CA SER A 80 11.52 -7.30 -2.69
C SER A 80 10.97 -6.04 -3.35
N ASP A 81 11.57 -5.64 -4.48
CA ASP A 81 11.18 -4.43 -5.23
C ASP A 81 9.73 -4.44 -5.74
N ASP A 82 9.05 -5.58 -5.66
CA ASP A 82 7.68 -5.81 -6.11
C ASP A 82 6.61 -5.43 -5.08
N GLY A 83 6.98 -4.82 -3.94
CA GLY A 83 6.01 -4.51 -2.88
C GLY A 83 5.33 -5.75 -2.29
N GLY A 84 5.59 -6.92 -2.84
CA GLY A 84 5.31 -8.21 -2.27
C GLY A 84 6.46 -8.59 -1.33
N MET A 85 6.18 -9.20 -0.19
CA MET A 85 7.22 -9.83 0.61
C MET A 85 7.52 -11.20 0.01
N ALA A 86 8.24 -11.24 -1.11
CA ALA A 86 8.81 -12.47 -1.62
C ALA A 86 10.05 -12.81 -0.80
N LEU A 87 10.07 -14.02 -0.25
CA LEU A 87 11.25 -14.62 0.35
C LEU A 87 12.28 -14.89 -0.75
N LYS A 88 13.21 -13.97 -0.99
CA LYS A 88 14.45 -14.34 -1.66
C LYS A 88 15.34 -15.05 -0.64
N THR A 89 15.37 -16.37 -0.71
CA THR A 89 16.44 -17.18 -0.13
C THR A 89 17.63 -17.11 -1.09
N GLY A 90 18.56 -16.20 -0.82
CA GLY A 90 19.76 -16.07 -1.65
C GLY A 90 20.60 -14.87 -1.25
N GLN A 91 21.77 -15.15 -0.83
CA GLN A 91 22.98 -14.36 -0.66
C GLN A 91 22.97 -12.95 -1.24
N GLY A 92 23.06 -11.93 -0.36
CA GLY A 92 23.80 -10.70 -0.61
C GLY A 92 23.13 -9.63 -1.47
N SER A 93 22.41 -8.71 -0.83
CA SER A 93 22.38 -7.32 -1.26
C SER A 93 22.12 -6.41 -0.06
N ALA A 94 23.03 -5.50 0.18
CA ALA A 94 22.94 -4.51 1.25
C ALA A 94 21.92 -3.43 0.84
N GLY A 95 20.90 -3.17 1.66
CA GLY A 95 20.03 -2.04 1.40
C GLY A 95 18.74 -1.88 2.21
N ALA A 96 18.23 -2.91 2.85
CA ALA A 96 17.11 -2.76 3.77
C ALA A 96 17.62 -2.88 5.20
N GLY A 97 17.34 -1.88 6.02
CA GLY A 97 17.81 -1.82 7.40
C GLY A 97 17.51 -3.12 8.15
N ASP A 98 18.54 -3.68 8.77
CA ASP A 98 18.40 -4.83 9.65
C ASP A 98 17.40 -4.46 10.77
N ALA A 99 16.41 -5.31 11.00
CA ALA A 99 15.65 -5.18 12.24
C ALA A 99 16.63 -5.28 13.40
N PRO A 100 16.61 -4.35 14.36
CA PRO A 100 17.47 -4.44 15.54
C PRO A 100 17.32 -5.81 16.21
N ALA A 101 18.39 -6.35 16.78
CA ALA A 101 18.32 -7.62 17.49
C ALA A 101 17.17 -7.58 18.51
N GLY A 102 16.32 -8.58 18.48
CA GLY A 102 15.14 -8.63 19.33
C GLY A 102 13.91 -7.87 18.83
N LYS A 103 13.91 -7.41 17.58
CA LYS A 103 12.75 -6.76 16.92
C LYS A 103 12.23 -7.61 15.77
N ALA A 104 10.92 -7.52 15.52
CA ALA A 104 10.29 -8.07 14.33
C ALA A 104 9.44 -6.99 13.65
N ILE A 105 9.48 -6.99 12.31
CA ILE A 105 8.75 -6.03 11.49
C ILE A 105 7.64 -6.77 10.75
N PHE A 106 6.42 -6.26 10.89
CA PHE A 106 5.25 -6.73 10.18
C PHE A 106 4.70 -5.64 9.26
N VAL A 107 4.18 -6.07 8.13
CA VAL A 107 3.39 -5.22 7.24
C VAL A 107 1.93 -5.60 7.39
N VAL A 108 1.08 -4.61 7.64
CA VAL A 108 -0.37 -4.77 7.74
C VAL A 108 -1.01 -3.98 6.60
N ARG A 109 -1.76 -4.66 5.72
CA ARG A 109 -2.38 -4.04 4.54
C ARG A 109 -3.87 -4.27 4.51
N TRP A 110 -4.61 -3.24 4.12
CA TRP A 110 -6.05 -3.32 3.85
C TRP A 110 -6.26 -3.77 2.39
N VAL A 111 -6.18 -5.09 2.15
CA VAL A 111 -6.07 -5.63 0.79
C VAL A 111 -7.39 -5.67 0.02
N SER A 112 -8.54 -5.50 0.68
CA SER A 112 -9.84 -5.34 0.00
C SER A 112 -10.02 -3.99 -0.66
N ALA A 113 -9.23 -2.97 -0.29
CA ALA A 113 -9.27 -1.65 -0.89
C ALA A 113 -8.98 -1.71 -2.39
N ARG A 114 -9.71 -0.92 -3.16
CA ARG A 114 -9.56 -0.86 -4.63
C ARG A 114 -8.14 -0.50 -5.02
N THR A 115 -7.57 0.54 -4.41
CA THR A 115 -6.19 1.00 -4.67
C THR A 115 -5.18 -0.14 -4.50
N ILE A 116 -5.31 -0.96 -3.45
CA ILE A 116 -4.38 -2.08 -3.22
C ILE A 116 -4.61 -3.21 -4.23
N ARG A 117 -5.86 -3.50 -4.61
CA ARG A 117 -6.18 -4.49 -5.65
C ARG A 117 -5.68 -4.06 -7.02
N GLU A 118 -5.91 -2.79 -7.39
CA GLU A 118 -5.42 -2.18 -8.62
C GLU A 118 -3.88 -2.23 -8.70
N ALA A 119 -3.19 -1.91 -7.59
CA ALA A 119 -1.74 -2.01 -7.52
C ALA A 119 -1.25 -3.45 -7.69
N GLY A 120 -1.93 -4.43 -7.08
CA GLY A 120 -1.62 -5.85 -7.26
C GLY A 120 -1.80 -6.32 -8.69
N VAL A 121 -2.92 -5.98 -9.32
CA VAL A 121 -3.18 -6.32 -10.73
C VAL A 121 -2.17 -5.63 -11.65
N ARG A 122 -1.90 -4.34 -11.44
CA ARG A 122 -0.92 -3.60 -12.25
C ARG A 122 0.48 -4.19 -12.12
N HIS A 123 0.88 -4.57 -10.91
CA HIS A 123 2.14 -5.27 -10.69
C HIS A 123 2.19 -6.58 -11.50
N SER A 124 1.15 -7.40 -11.40
CA SER A 124 1.08 -8.67 -12.15
C SER A 124 1.10 -8.47 -13.68
N VAL A 125 0.55 -7.35 -14.17
CA VAL A 125 0.66 -6.99 -15.60
C VAL A 125 2.10 -6.62 -15.96
N LEU A 126 2.78 -5.83 -15.14
CA LEU A 126 4.18 -5.45 -15.39
C LEU A 126 5.13 -6.64 -15.35
N GLU A 127 4.85 -7.64 -14.51
CA GLU A 127 5.57 -8.91 -14.42
C GLU A 127 5.16 -9.93 -15.51
N GLY A 128 4.22 -9.59 -16.39
CA GLY A 128 3.73 -10.48 -17.44
C GLY A 128 2.89 -11.68 -16.94
N GLN A 129 2.43 -11.67 -15.69
CA GLN A 129 1.62 -12.72 -15.10
C GLN A 129 0.13 -12.62 -15.49
N ILE A 130 -0.33 -11.40 -15.76
CA ILE A 130 -1.68 -11.10 -16.23
C ILE A 130 -1.54 -10.30 -17.52
N LYS A 131 -2.37 -10.63 -18.53
CA LYS A 131 -2.41 -9.85 -19.75
C LYS A 131 -3.12 -8.52 -19.53
N PRO A 132 -2.67 -7.42 -20.17
CA PRO A 132 -3.30 -6.11 -20.02
C PRO A 132 -4.82 -6.09 -20.27
N GLU A 133 -5.29 -6.91 -21.23
CA GLU A 133 -6.71 -7.05 -21.58
C GLU A 133 -7.56 -7.73 -20.49
N ASP A 134 -6.95 -8.52 -19.61
CA ASP A 134 -7.63 -9.19 -18.48
C ASP A 134 -7.61 -8.35 -17.20
N ALA A 135 -6.82 -7.28 -17.13
CA ALA A 135 -6.60 -6.50 -15.92
C ALA A 135 -7.89 -5.93 -15.34
N GLU A 136 -8.75 -5.33 -16.16
CA GLU A 136 -10.04 -4.77 -15.73
C GLU A 136 -10.95 -5.84 -15.10
N LYS A 137 -10.96 -7.04 -15.67
CA LYS A 137 -11.73 -8.16 -15.15
C LYS A 137 -11.22 -8.61 -13.78
N GLU A 138 -9.91 -8.59 -13.56
CA GLU A 138 -9.31 -8.94 -12.27
C GLU A 138 -9.60 -7.86 -11.22
N VAL A 139 -9.47 -6.58 -11.56
CA VAL A 139 -9.82 -5.46 -10.68
C VAL A 139 -11.30 -5.47 -10.30
N ALA A 140 -12.18 -5.88 -11.20
CA ALA A 140 -13.64 -5.93 -10.96
C ALA A 140 -14.06 -7.00 -9.93
N LYS A 141 -13.18 -7.92 -9.53
CA LYS A 141 -13.45 -8.92 -8.47
C LYS A 141 -13.42 -8.27 -7.09
N VAL A 142 -14.49 -7.57 -6.73
CA VAL A 142 -14.59 -6.86 -5.43
C VAL A 142 -14.95 -7.83 -4.32
N PRO A 143 -14.15 -7.93 -3.25
CA PRO A 143 -14.49 -8.76 -2.08
C PRO A 143 -15.72 -8.20 -1.33
N ASP A 144 -16.62 -9.08 -0.92
CA ASP A 144 -17.77 -8.72 -0.06
C ASP A 144 -17.40 -8.69 1.43
N ALA A 145 -16.15 -8.42 1.74
CA ALA A 145 -15.64 -8.34 3.10
C ALA A 145 -14.43 -7.40 3.13
N TYR A 146 -14.14 -6.82 4.29
CA TYR A 146 -12.84 -6.20 4.52
C TYR A 146 -11.81 -7.30 4.70
N GLN A 147 -10.65 -7.12 4.09
CA GLN A 147 -9.56 -8.07 4.18
C GLN A 147 -8.29 -7.37 4.65
N ILE A 148 -7.73 -7.83 5.75
CA ILE A 148 -6.48 -7.32 6.32
C ILE A 148 -5.41 -8.40 6.19
N PHE A 149 -4.38 -8.11 5.42
CA PHE A 149 -3.20 -8.96 5.30
C PHE A 149 -2.18 -8.56 6.38
N VAL A 150 -1.64 -9.57 7.05
CA VAL A 150 -0.48 -9.45 7.93
C VAL A 150 0.62 -10.31 7.38
N GLY A 151 1.71 -9.69 7.03
CA GLY A 151 2.91 -10.36 6.55
C GLY A 151 4.14 -9.88 7.29
N GLY A 152 5.23 -10.55 7.10
CA GLY A 152 6.50 -10.24 7.73
C GLY A 152 7.53 -11.30 7.37
N ARG A 153 8.79 -11.00 7.59
CA ARG A 153 9.83 -11.99 7.34
C ARG A 153 9.82 -13.11 8.37
N ASP A 154 9.59 -12.74 9.62
CA ASP A 154 9.51 -13.69 10.72
C ASP A 154 8.04 -13.90 11.14
N LEU A 155 7.42 -14.89 10.51
CA LEU A 155 6.06 -15.31 10.80
C LEU A 155 5.99 -16.49 11.76
N THR A 156 7.07 -16.78 12.49
CA THR A 156 7.13 -17.85 13.49
C THR A 156 5.93 -17.87 14.45
N PRO A 157 5.44 -16.72 14.97
CA PRO A 157 4.27 -16.72 15.85
C PRO A 157 3.00 -17.27 15.21
N PHE A 158 2.88 -17.19 13.88
CA PHE A 158 1.71 -17.62 13.12
C PHE A 158 1.83 -19.07 12.61
N ALA A 159 3.05 -19.63 12.60
CA ALA A 159 3.33 -20.89 11.92
C ALA A 159 2.63 -22.11 12.56
N SER A 160 2.40 -22.07 13.87
CA SER A 160 1.79 -23.15 14.67
C SER A 160 0.32 -22.91 15.02
N ALA A 161 -0.24 -21.75 14.65
CA ALA A 161 -1.63 -21.42 14.95
C ALA A 161 -2.55 -22.00 13.86
N ASP A 162 -3.64 -22.64 14.29
CA ASP A 162 -4.71 -23.07 13.40
C ASP A 162 -5.63 -21.90 13.01
N ASP A 163 -6.49 -22.10 12.03
CA ASP A 163 -7.38 -21.06 11.52
C ASP A 163 -8.31 -20.48 12.58
N LYS A 164 -8.78 -21.31 13.54
CA LYS A 164 -9.65 -20.86 14.64
C LYS A 164 -8.88 -19.99 15.63
N THR A 165 -7.67 -20.39 15.98
CA THR A 165 -6.78 -19.61 16.85
C THR A 165 -6.44 -18.27 16.19
N LEU A 166 -6.09 -18.29 14.91
CA LEU A 166 -5.83 -17.06 14.14
C LEU A 166 -7.07 -16.18 14.11
N GLN A 167 -8.24 -16.72 13.78
CA GLN A 167 -9.48 -15.97 13.76
C GLN A 167 -9.79 -15.31 15.12
N ALA A 168 -9.62 -16.04 16.22
CA ALA A 168 -9.86 -15.52 17.57
C ALA A 168 -8.81 -14.47 18.00
N SER A 169 -7.64 -14.44 17.36
CA SER A 169 -6.52 -13.59 17.74
C SER A 169 -6.62 -12.16 17.26
N ALA A 170 -7.49 -11.86 16.28
CA ALA A 170 -7.54 -10.56 15.63
C ALA A 170 -8.92 -9.88 15.74
N PHE A 171 -8.93 -8.56 15.69
CA PHE A 171 -10.15 -7.77 15.60
C PHE A 171 -9.89 -6.37 15.05
N LEU A 172 -10.92 -5.76 14.49
CA LEU A 172 -10.96 -4.34 14.21
C LEU A 172 -11.75 -3.63 15.31
N THR A 173 -11.32 -2.41 15.67
CA THR A 173 -12.06 -1.54 16.60
C THR A 173 -12.34 -0.20 15.91
N ALA A 174 -13.59 0.10 15.65
CA ALA A 174 -14.02 1.41 15.20
C ALA A 174 -13.80 2.43 16.34
N LYS A 175 -12.98 3.44 16.11
CA LYS A 175 -12.51 4.33 17.21
C LYS A 175 -13.62 5.22 17.76
N LYS A 176 -14.57 5.64 16.92
CA LYS A 176 -15.68 6.50 17.31
C LYS A 176 -16.74 5.73 18.10
N THR A 177 -17.23 4.63 17.53
CA THR A 177 -18.30 3.83 18.13
C THR A 177 -17.83 2.85 19.20
N LYS A 178 -16.50 2.59 19.28
CA LYS A 178 -15.89 1.55 20.10
C LYS A 178 -16.33 0.13 19.74
N GLN A 179 -17.00 -0.02 18.61
CA GLN A 179 -17.45 -1.32 18.14
C GLN A 179 -16.24 -2.20 17.80
N LYS A 180 -16.24 -3.39 18.39
CA LYS A 180 -15.26 -4.43 18.09
C LYS A 180 -15.84 -5.39 17.06
N ILE A 181 -15.10 -5.58 15.95
CA ILE A 181 -15.48 -6.42 14.83
C ILE A 181 -14.52 -7.59 14.79
N SER A 182 -15.04 -8.80 14.96
CA SER A 182 -14.24 -10.03 14.85
C SER A 182 -14.20 -10.51 13.40
N PRO A 183 -13.10 -11.14 12.96
CA PRO A 183 -13.04 -11.72 11.62
C PRO A 183 -13.95 -12.96 11.55
N VAL A 184 -14.57 -13.15 10.41
CA VAL A 184 -15.36 -14.36 10.10
C VAL A 184 -14.48 -15.51 9.60
N LYS A 185 -13.24 -15.18 9.18
CA LYS A 185 -12.26 -16.15 8.69
C LYS A 185 -10.85 -15.60 8.86
N ALA A 186 -9.90 -16.48 9.14
CA ALA A 186 -8.47 -16.26 8.93
C ALA A 186 -7.96 -17.29 7.92
N GLN A 187 -7.06 -16.85 7.04
CA GLN A 187 -6.51 -17.69 5.98
C GLN A 187 -5.00 -17.53 5.91
N VAL A 188 -4.31 -18.65 6.07
CA VAL A 188 -2.85 -18.71 5.94
C VAL A 188 -2.47 -18.64 4.46
N MET A 189 -1.58 -17.74 4.12
CA MET A 189 -1.00 -17.59 2.79
C MET A 189 0.37 -18.29 2.74
N ARG A 190 0.59 -19.07 1.69
CA ARG A 190 1.86 -19.76 1.47
C ARG A 190 2.39 -19.46 0.08
N GLY A 191 3.70 -19.29 -0.02
CA GLY A 191 4.40 -19.19 -1.30
C GLY A 191 4.46 -20.52 -2.06
N PRO A 192 4.99 -20.50 -3.29
CA PRO A 192 5.17 -21.71 -4.10
C PRO A 192 6.07 -22.77 -3.44
N ASP A 193 6.95 -22.36 -2.54
CA ASP A 193 7.84 -23.21 -1.74
C ASP A 193 7.17 -23.76 -0.47
N GLY A 194 5.86 -23.52 -0.27
CA GLY A 194 5.08 -23.93 0.89
C GLY A 194 5.31 -23.10 2.16
N LYS A 195 6.26 -22.16 2.13
CA LYS A 195 6.54 -21.31 3.28
C LYS A 195 5.42 -20.30 3.53
N LEU A 196 5.18 -20.03 4.81
CA LEU A 196 4.22 -19.02 5.24
C LEU A 196 4.68 -17.62 4.76
N THR A 197 3.82 -16.94 4.01
CA THR A 197 4.06 -15.57 3.51
C THR A 197 3.22 -14.53 4.23
N GLY A 198 2.14 -14.96 4.89
CA GLY A 198 1.27 -14.09 5.66
C GLY A 198 -0.03 -14.74 6.06
N VAL A 199 -0.89 -13.94 6.68
CA VAL A 199 -2.25 -14.31 7.06
C VAL A 199 -3.21 -13.24 6.59
N VAL A 200 -4.32 -13.61 5.97
CA VAL A 200 -5.43 -12.72 5.63
C VAL A 200 -6.56 -12.93 6.63
N PHE A 201 -6.96 -11.86 7.31
CA PHE A 201 -8.13 -11.82 8.17
C PHE A 201 -9.29 -11.19 7.42
N VAL A 202 -10.42 -11.88 7.40
CA VAL A 202 -11.63 -11.48 6.66
C VAL A 202 -12.68 -10.99 7.65
N PHE A 203 -13.06 -9.72 7.55
CA PHE A 203 -14.02 -9.06 8.44
C PHE A 203 -15.31 -8.73 7.68
N PRO A 204 -16.49 -8.88 8.32
CA PRO A 204 -17.75 -8.57 7.66
C PRO A 204 -17.85 -7.06 7.40
N LYS A 205 -18.37 -6.66 6.23
CA LYS A 205 -18.69 -5.25 5.90
C LYS A 205 -19.98 -4.80 6.56
N LYS A 206 -20.87 -5.74 6.90
CA LYS A 206 -22.15 -5.49 7.54
C LYS A 206 -22.33 -6.34 8.79
N THR A 207 -23.08 -5.83 9.73
CA THR A 207 -23.59 -6.57 10.88
C THR A 207 -24.72 -7.53 10.45
N ASP A 208 -25.16 -8.39 11.36
CA ASP A 208 -26.33 -9.27 11.12
C ASP A 208 -27.62 -8.48 10.87
N SER A 209 -27.70 -7.24 11.38
CA SER A 209 -28.81 -6.31 11.10
C SER A 209 -28.68 -5.57 9.75
N GLY A 210 -27.60 -5.79 8.99
CA GLY A 210 -27.35 -5.16 7.70
C GLY A 210 -26.64 -3.80 7.76
N GLU A 211 -26.39 -3.26 8.96
CA GLU A 211 -25.68 -2.00 9.16
C GLU A 211 -24.20 -2.11 8.84
N PRO A 212 -23.54 -1.07 8.31
CA PRO A 212 -22.11 -1.08 8.08
C PRO A 212 -21.31 -1.30 9.38
N THR A 213 -20.38 -2.24 9.40
CA THR A 213 -19.50 -2.47 10.56
C THR A 213 -18.47 -1.34 10.74
N VAL A 214 -18.10 -0.67 9.65
CA VAL A 214 -17.30 0.56 9.67
C VAL A 214 -18.17 1.68 9.13
N GLY A 215 -18.75 2.48 10.03
CA GLY A 215 -19.68 3.56 9.68
C GLY A 215 -19.07 4.60 8.73
N THR A 216 -19.91 5.32 8.00
CA THR A 216 -19.49 6.32 7.01
C THR A 216 -18.74 7.50 7.65
N ASP A 217 -19.04 7.79 8.90
CA ASP A 217 -18.47 8.87 9.71
C ASP A 217 -17.29 8.42 10.60
N GLU A 218 -16.89 7.13 10.50
CA GLU A 218 -15.71 6.60 11.20
C GLU A 218 -14.43 7.16 10.55
N LYS A 219 -13.61 7.82 11.36
CA LYS A 219 -12.35 8.44 10.89
C LYS A 219 -11.15 7.52 10.99
N SER A 220 -11.20 6.55 11.90
CA SER A 220 -10.09 5.63 12.11
C SER A 220 -10.55 4.29 12.67
N VAL A 221 -9.87 3.24 12.24
CA VAL A 221 -10.08 1.86 12.69
C VAL A 221 -8.75 1.29 13.17
N GLU A 222 -8.75 0.75 14.36
CA GLU A 222 -7.60 0.05 14.92
C GLU A 222 -7.68 -1.44 14.59
N PHE A 223 -6.60 -1.97 14.05
CA PHE A 223 -6.39 -3.40 13.90
C PHE A 223 -5.52 -3.91 15.02
N THR A 224 -5.97 -4.97 15.68
CA THR A 224 -5.21 -5.71 16.70
C THR A 224 -5.12 -7.17 16.29
N CYS A 225 -3.93 -7.74 16.42
CA CYS A 225 -3.70 -9.18 16.27
C CYS A 225 -2.72 -9.65 17.35
N SER A 226 -3.13 -10.63 18.15
CA SER A 226 -2.32 -11.18 19.24
C SER A 226 -2.21 -12.70 19.08
N VAL A 227 -1.09 -13.15 18.52
CA VAL A 227 -0.81 -14.57 18.25
C VAL A 227 0.46 -14.96 18.97
N SER A 228 0.37 -15.98 19.83
CA SER A 228 1.52 -16.43 20.65
C SER A 228 2.14 -15.24 21.40
N LYS A 229 3.39 -14.90 21.13
CA LYS A 229 4.12 -13.78 21.75
C LYS A 229 4.10 -12.50 20.91
N ALA A 230 3.51 -12.53 19.71
CA ALA A 230 3.43 -11.35 18.84
C ALA A 230 2.13 -10.58 19.13
N LYS A 231 2.26 -9.29 19.43
CA LYS A 231 1.15 -8.36 19.56
C LYS A 231 1.31 -7.24 18.55
N ILE A 232 0.54 -7.30 17.49
CA ILE A 232 0.50 -6.33 16.40
C ILE A 232 -0.67 -5.39 16.65
N LEU A 233 -0.39 -4.10 16.71
CA LEU A 233 -1.39 -3.05 16.90
C LEU A 233 -1.09 -1.92 15.91
N THR A 234 -2.09 -1.53 15.12
CA THR A 234 -1.96 -0.39 14.22
C THR A 234 -3.31 0.28 13.97
N THR A 235 -3.27 1.54 13.55
CA THR A 235 -4.47 2.31 13.24
C THR A 235 -4.47 2.72 11.77
N PHE A 236 -5.54 2.39 11.07
CA PHE A 236 -5.86 2.90 9.75
C PHE A 236 -6.65 4.20 9.89
N GLU A 237 -6.15 5.26 9.29
CA GLU A 237 -6.84 6.54 9.22
C GLU A 237 -7.80 6.53 8.02
N ILE A 238 -9.03 6.08 8.26
CA ILE A 238 -10.06 5.88 7.24
C ILE A 238 -10.33 7.18 6.46
N SER A 239 -10.24 8.33 7.13
CA SER A 239 -10.38 9.64 6.49
C SER A 239 -9.30 9.96 5.45
N LYS A 240 -8.19 9.22 5.43
CA LYS A 240 -7.12 9.34 4.43
C LYS A 240 -7.18 8.23 3.38
N MET A 241 -7.97 7.18 3.62
CA MET A 241 -8.14 6.05 2.70
C MET A 241 -9.15 6.41 1.61
N GLU A 242 -8.74 7.35 0.74
CA GLU A 242 -9.51 7.88 -0.37
C GLU A 242 -8.65 7.90 -1.64
N ASP A 243 -9.23 7.48 -2.73
CA ASP A 243 -8.67 7.59 -4.07
C ASP A 243 -9.42 8.63 -4.91
N SER A 244 -9.24 8.62 -6.24
CA SER A 244 -9.94 9.52 -7.17
C SER A 244 -11.46 9.30 -7.22
N GLN A 245 -11.98 8.19 -6.67
CA GLN A 245 -13.40 7.83 -6.66
C GLN A 245 -14.02 7.99 -5.27
N GLY A 246 -13.26 8.45 -4.27
CA GLY A 246 -13.71 8.65 -2.90
C GLY A 246 -13.19 7.59 -1.93
N ARG A 247 -13.96 7.34 -0.86
CA ARG A 247 -13.58 6.41 0.22
C ARG A 247 -13.36 5.00 -0.30
N ASP A 248 -12.24 4.40 0.07
CA ASP A 248 -11.75 3.12 -0.44
C ASP A 248 -11.32 2.17 0.71
N LEU A 249 -12.15 1.11 0.98
CA LEU A 249 -11.95 0.15 2.07
C LEU A 249 -12.07 -1.30 1.61
#